data_936a1b0406af435c971456bb64ed403e
#
_entry.id   936a1b0406af435c971456bb64ed403e
#
_cell.length_a   1.000
_cell.length_b   1.000
_cell.length_c   1.000
_cell.angle_alpha   90.00
_cell.angle_beta   90.00
_cell.angle_gamma   90.00
#
_symmetry.space_group_name_H-M   'P 1'
#
loop_
_entity.id
_entity.type
_entity.pdbx_description
1 polymer ?
#
loop_
_entity_poly.entity_id
_entity_poly.type
_entity_poly.pdbx_seq_one_letter_code
_entity_poly.pdbx_strand_id
1 'polypeptide(L)'
;MSELSFQTFCIEFYSRHIQRPGPEVYELFRESGLLDMLKTDYEDLHGMGQEALMQFFDECLAKKLRLVPIIQRETGNGSNRV
;
A
#
# COMPACT_ATOMS: atom_id res chain seq x y z
N MET A 1 -0.75 -14.45 -15.39
CA MET A 1 -0.13 -13.12 -15.31
C MET A 1 1.21 -13.24 -14.62
N SER A 2 2.23 -12.63 -15.17
CA SER A 2 3.56 -12.66 -14.55
C SER A 2 3.62 -11.68 -13.39
N GLU A 3 4.67 -11.83 -12.57
CA GLU A 3 4.86 -10.91 -11.44
C GLU A 3 4.99 -9.47 -11.91
N LEU A 4 5.73 -9.27 -12.99
CA LEU A 4 5.93 -7.94 -13.52
C LEU A 4 4.62 -7.36 -14.06
N SER A 5 3.85 -8.16 -14.76
CA SER A 5 2.56 -7.73 -15.27
C SER A 5 1.60 -7.39 -14.13
N PHE A 6 1.67 -8.18 -13.07
CA PHE A 6 0.85 -7.94 -11.90
C PHE A 6 1.21 -6.62 -11.22
N GLN A 7 2.51 -6.31 -11.11
CA GLN A 7 2.94 -5.03 -10.56
C GLN A 7 2.39 -3.88 -11.38
N THR A 8 2.50 -3.97 -12.70
CA THR A 8 2.00 -2.93 -13.58
C THR A 8 0.49 -2.77 -13.43
N PHE A 9 -0.21 -3.89 -13.37
CA PHE A 9 -1.64 -3.90 -13.18
C PHE A 9 -2.03 -3.16 -11.89
N CYS A 10 -1.36 -3.49 -10.80
CA CYS A 10 -1.66 -2.89 -9.51
C CYS A 10 -1.40 -1.39 -9.50
N ILE A 11 -0.29 -0.98 -10.08
CA ILE A 11 0.05 0.43 -10.15
C ILE A 11 -0.97 1.20 -10.98
N GLU A 12 -1.34 0.64 -12.13
CA GLU A 12 -2.32 1.29 -13.00
C GLU A 12 -3.66 1.43 -12.32
N PHE A 13 -4.14 0.37 -11.71
CA PHE A 13 -5.45 0.41 -11.10
C PHE A 13 -5.46 1.28 -9.87
N TYR A 14 -4.39 1.24 -9.08
CA TYR A 14 -4.33 2.09 -7.91
C TYR A 14 -4.20 3.57 -8.29
N SER A 15 -3.50 3.86 -9.38
CA SER A 15 -3.38 5.25 -9.84
C SER A 15 -4.76 5.81 -10.20
N ARG A 16 -5.62 5.01 -10.80
CA ARG A 16 -6.98 5.43 -11.09
C ARG A 16 -7.79 5.56 -9.81
N HIS A 17 -7.58 4.65 -8.89
CA HIS A 17 -8.32 4.63 -7.63
C HIS A 17 -8.09 5.91 -6.82
N ILE A 18 -6.84 6.36 -6.73
CA ILE A 18 -6.53 7.56 -5.95
C ILE A 18 -6.37 8.80 -6.83
N GLN A 19 -6.56 8.64 -8.14
CA GLN A 19 -6.49 9.75 -9.11
C GLN A 19 -5.14 10.46 -9.08
N ARG A 20 -4.08 9.66 -9.15
CA ARG A 20 -2.71 10.16 -9.20
C ARG A 20 -1.98 9.51 -10.36
N PRO A 21 -0.96 10.19 -10.91
CA PRO A 21 -0.21 9.62 -12.04
C PRO A 21 0.49 8.33 -11.66
N GLY A 22 0.63 7.44 -12.64
CA GLY A 22 1.30 6.16 -12.42
C GLY A 22 2.69 6.27 -11.83
N PRO A 23 3.56 7.16 -12.36
CA PRO A 23 4.90 7.30 -11.78
C PRO A 23 4.90 7.68 -10.30
N GLU A 24 3.95 8.48 -9.88
CA GLU A 24 3.83 8.86 -8.48
C GLU A 24 3.43 7.65 -7.63
N VAL A 25 2.50 6.85 -8.13
CA VAL A 25 2.08 5.63 -7.45
C VAL A 25 3.22 4.63 -7.37
N TYR A 26 4.00 4.53 -8.42
CA TYR A 26 5.16 3.65 -8.43
C TYR A 26 6.13 4.01 -7.31
N GLU A 27 6.43 5.30 -7.17
CA GLU A 27 7.32 5.76 -6.11
C GLU A 27 6.74 5.49 -4.73
N LEU A 28 5.45 5.69 -4.59
CA LEU A 28 4.76 5.43 -3.34
C LEU A 28 4.87 3.97 -2.95
N PHE A 29 4.65 3.08 -3.92
CA PHE A 29 4.75 1.64 -3.69
C PHE A 29 6.19 1.24 -3.38
N ARG A 30 7.14 1.85 -4.06
CA ARG A 30 8.55 1.54 -3.85
C ARG A 30 8.97 1.94 -2.44
N GLU A 31 8.62 3.13 -2.03
CA GLU A 31 9.03 3.66 -0.73
C GLU A 31 8.34 2.98 0.44
N SER A 32 7.12 2.53 0.23
CA SER A 32 6.35 1.88 1.28
C SER A 32 6.65 0.40 1.43
N GLY A 33 7.41 -0.17 0.48
CA GLY A 33 7.69 -1.61 0.49
C GLY A 33 6.64 -2.44 -0.21
N LEU A 34 5.62 -1.81 -0.79
CA LEU A 34 4.57 -2.55 -1.47
C LEU A 34 5.07 -3.23 -2.74
N LEU A 35 6.04 -2.63 -3.44
CA LEU A 35 6.60 -3.28 -4.61
C LEU A 35 7.22 -4.62 -4.27
N ASP A 36 7.97 -4.67 -3.18
CA ASP A 36 8.58 -5.93 -2.72
C ASP A 36 7.50 -6.91 -2.30
N MET A 37 6.47 -6.43 -1.64
CA MET A 37 5.36 -7.27 -1.21
C MET A 37 4.65 -7.89 -2.41
N LEU A 38 4.50 -7.14 -3.49
CA LEU A 38 3.85 -7.65 -4.69
C LEU A 38 4.62 -8.84 -5.30
N LYS A 39 5.93 -8.87 -5.09
CA LYS A 39 6.74 -10.00 -5.53
C LYS A 39 6.67 -11.15 -4.55
N THR A 40 6.88 -10.85 -3.29
CA THR A 40 6.97 -11.86 -2.23
C THR A 40 5.65 -12.58 -2.04
N ASP A 41 4.56 -11.82 -2.03
CA ASP A 41 3.23 -12.36 -1.75
C ASP A 41 2.37 -12.47 -3.00
N TYR A 42 3.02 -12.61 -4.16
CA TYR A 42 2.33 -12.65 -5.44
C TYR A 42 1.20 -13.68 -5.47
N GLU A 43 1.47 -14.89 -4.98
CA GLU A 43 0.49 -15.97 -5.02
C GLU A 43 -0.78 -15.59 -4.28
N ASP A 44 -0.63 -15.01 -3.12
CA ASP A 44 -1.79 -14.63 -2.30
C ASP A 44 -2.50 -13.42 -2.89
N LEU A 45 -1.72 -12.40 -3.26
CA LEU A 45 -2.30 -11.13 -3.70
C LEU A 45 -2.97 -11.26 -5.07
N HIS A 46 -2.37 -12.03 -5.94
CA HIS A 46 -2.87 -12.16 -7.30
C HIS A 46 -4.24 -12.86 -7.33
N GLY A 47 -4.58 -13.58 -6.27
CA GLY A 47 -5.87 -14.22 -6.16
C GLY A 47 -6.97 -13.32 -5.61
N MET A 48 -6.62 -12.13 -5.14
CA MET A 48 -7.61 -11.21 -4.60
C MET A 48 -8.34 -10.47 -5.73
N GLY A 49 -9.59 -10.11 -5.48
CA GLY A 49 -10.31 -9.28 -6.42
C GLY A 49 -9.78 -7.86 -6.45
N GLN A 50 -10.09 -7.15 -7.52
CA GLN A 50 -9.58 -5.80 -7.71
C GLN A 50 -9.94 -4.86 -6.56
N GLU A 51 -11.20 -4.91 -6.13
CA GLU A 51 -11.64 -4.04 -5.04
C GLU A 51 -10.93 -4.35 -3.74
N ALA A 52 -10.75 -5.63 -3.46
CA ALA A 52 -10.07 -6.05 -2.26
C ALA A 52 -8.61 -5.59 -2.27
N LEU A 53 -7.96 -5.65 -3.44
CA LEU A 53 -6.60 -5.18 -3.58
C LEU A 53 -6.49 -3.68 -3.33
N MET A 54 -7.42 -2.92 -3.91
CA MET A 54 -7.39 -1.46 -3.72
C MET A 54 -7.54 -1.11 -2.26
N GLN A 55 -8.45 -1.78 -1.58
CA GLN A 55 -8.67 -1.56 -0.16
C GLN A 55 -7.44 -1.96 0.66
N PHE A 56 -6.82 -3.06 0.29
CA PHE A 56 -5.62 -3.54 0.94
C PHE A 56 -4.49 -2.52 0.83
N PHE A 57 -4.30 -1.95 -0.35
CA PHE A 57 -3.27 -0.94 -0.56
C PHE A 57 -3.59 0.33 0.22
N ASP A 58 -4.85 0.73 0.24
CA ASP A 58 -5.27 1.89 1.03
C ASP A 58 -4.88 1.71 2.50
N GLU A 59 -5.14 0.53 3.03
CA GLU A 59 -4.86 0.26 4.43
C GLU A 59 -3.36 0.21 4.70
N CYS A 60 -2.61 -0.40 3.81
CA CYS A 60 -1.16 -0.49 3.97
C CYS A 60 -0.53 0.90 3.96
N LEU A 61 -0.95 1.73 3.03
CA LEU A 61 -0.39 3.07 2.92
C LEU A 61 -0.83 3.97 4.07
N ALA A 62 -2.07 3.80 4.52
CA ALA A 62 -2.55 4.56 5.66
C ALA A 62 -1.78 4.22 6.93
N LYS A 63 -1.49 2.94 7.13
CA LYS A 63 -0.70 2.52 8.26
C LYS A 63 0.70 3.11 8.22
N LYS A 64 1.31 3.10 7.05
CA LYS A 64 2.64 3.63 6.88
C LYS A 64 2.67 5.11 7.23
N LEU A 65 1.70 5.85 6.76
CA LEU A 65 1.62 7.28 7.02
C LEU A 65 1.30 7.57 8.48
N ARG A 66 0.53 6.71 9.11
CA ARG A 66 0.12 6.91 10.48
C ARG A 66 1.21 6.60 11.49
N LEU A 67 2.09 5.68 11.14
CA LEU A 67 3.14 5.25 12.07
C LEU A 67 4.01 6.41 12.51
N VAL A 68 4.32 7.34 11.62
CA VAL A 68 5.19 8.45 11.96
C VAL A 68 4.59 9.33 13.06
N PRO A 69 3.34 9.81 12.93
CA PRO A 69 2.75 10.61 14.00
C PRO A 69 2.60 9.86 15.32
N ILE A 70 2.26 8.59 15.24
CA ILE A 70 2.07 7.79 16.46
C ILE A 70 3.38 7.66 17.21
N ILE A 71 4.44 7.38 16.50
CA ILE A 71 5.74 7.25 17.12
C ILE A 71 6.17 8.53 17.79
N GLN A 72 5.89 9.65 17.16
CA GLN A 72 6.24 10.93 17.71
C GLN A 72 5.48 11.26 18.98
N ARG A 73 4.24 10.77 19.06
CA ARG A 73 3.41 11.08 20.18
C ARG A 73 3.61 10.19 21.35
N GLU A 74 3.99 9.07 21.04
CA GLU A 74 3.94 8.15 22.02
C GLU A 74 4.75 8.34 23.10
N THR A 75 4.11 8.71 22.90
CA THR A 75 3.96 8.83 23.69
C THR A 75 3.03 8.73 24.41
N GLY A 76 2.51 8.60 24.59
CA GLY A 76 1.64 8.35 25.30
C GLY A 76 0.54 8.20 25.35
N ASN A 77 0.13 8.20 25.14
CA ASN A 77 -0.67 7.98 25.53
C ASN A 77 -1.22 7.53 25.71
N GLY A 78 -1.28 7.37 25.73
CA GLY A 78 -1.81 6.98 26.00
C GLY A 78 -2.49 6.78 26.17
N SER A 79 -2.60 6.84 26.20
CA SER A 79 -3.07 6.71 26.45
C SER A 79 -3.65 6.72 26.44
N ASN A 80 -3.98 6.71 26.39
CA ASN A 80 -4.29 6.77 26.39
C ASN A 80 -4.81 6.95 26.29
N ARG A 81 -5.14 6.95 26.26
CA ARG A 81 -5.38 7.26 26.19
C ARG A 81 -5.67 7.27 26.09
N VAL A 82 -5.90 7.10 25.90
CA VAL A 82 -5.77 7.21 25.88
C VAL A 82 -5.78 7.17 25.87
#